data_8ad286bb853299e048515813deed8201
#
_entry.id   8ad286bb853299e048515813deed8201
#
_cell.length_a   1.000
_cell.length_b   1.000
_cell.length_c   1.000
_cell.angle_alpha   90.00
_cell.angle_beta   90.00
_cell.angle_gamma   90.00
#
_symmetry.space_group_name_H-M   'P 1'
#
loop_
_entity.id
_entity.type
_entity.pdbx_description
1 polymer ?
#
loop_
_entity_poly.entity_id
_entity_poly.type
_entity_poly.pdbx_seq_one_letter_code
_entity_poly.pdbx_strand_id
1 'polypeptide(L)'
;VLTTQTILLKRWQASAAVNGARNTVLTSVFAQTSESVTAGLPASGTGDFASSSSVKQTGASVNWNLRIATRTAANVSASQTRSEFPAFGRKDDVQSIGLSVSHQFLPKLSGSLRYRGLRNESSQAGAGYTENAVTAALNATF
;
A
#
# COMPACT_ATOMS: atom_id res chain seq x y z
N VAL A 1 27.32 -9.38 -17.40
CA VAL A 1 27.86 -9.69 -16.05
C VAL A 1 26.70 -9.74 -15.10
N LEU A 2 26.29 -10.95 -14.70
CA LEU A 2 25.26 -11.18 -13.68
C LEU A 2 25.92 -10.90 -12.31
N THR A 3 25.64 -9.75 -11.73
CA THR A 3 25.99 -9.48 -10.34
C THR A 3 25.00 -10.22 -9.45
N THR A 4 25.42 -11.34 -8.89
CA THR A 4 24.64 -12.09 -7.89
C THR A 4 24.76 -11.37 -6.55
N GLN A 5 23.87 -10.43 -6.31
CA GLN A 5 23.76 -9.80 -5.01
C GLN A 5 22.81 -10.65 -4.15
N THR A 6 23.33 -11.28 -3.12
CA THR A 6 22.53 -12.06 -2.18
C THR A 6 21.87 -11.11 -1.19
N ILE A 7 20.53 -11.08 -1.18
CA ILE A 7 19.72 -10.26 -0.26
C ILE A 7 19.09 -11.20 0.76
N LEU A 8 19.32 -10.94 2.04
CA LEU A 8 18.61 -11.60 3.13
C LEU A 8 17.34 -10.83 3.44
N LEU A 9 16.17 -11.45 3.21
CA LEU A 9 14.88 -10.91 3.50
C LEU A 9 14.28 -11.57 4.74
N LYS A 10 14.08 -10.81 5.81
CA LYS A 10 13.36 -11.24 7.00
C LYS A 10 12.00 -10.55 6.99
N ARG A 11 10.92 -11.31 6.98
CA ARG A 11 9.55 -10.77 6.97
C ARG A 11 8.68 -11.53 7.97
N TRP A 12 7.88 -10.78 8.72
CA TRP A 12 6.74 -11.30 9.43
C TRP A 12 5.47 -10.52 9.04
N GLN A 13 4.35 -11.20 9.08
CA GLN A 13 3.06 -10.63 8.77
C GLN A 13 2.00 -11.29 9.64
N ALA A 14 1.08 -10.49 10.17
CA ALA A 14 -0.11 -10.95 10.85
C ALA A 14 -1.33 -10.31 10.20
N SER A 15 -2.42 -11.08 10.10
CA SER A 15 -3.69 -10.58 9.59
C SER A 15 -4.85 -11.16 10.38
N ALA A 16 -5.91 -10.37 10.50
CA ALA A 16 -7.16 -10.77 11.11
C ALA A 16 -8.32 -10.37 10.22
N ALA A 17 -9.31 -11.23 10.10
CA ALA A 17 -10.53 -10.97 9.35
C ALA A 17 -11.74 -11.17 10.25
N VAL A 18 -12.67 -10.22 10.23
CA VAL A 18 -13.94 -10.28 10.91
C VAL A 18 -15.04 -10.23 9.85
N ASN A 19 -15.83 -11.30 9.79
CA ASN A 19 -16.93 -11.44 8.82
C ASN A 19 -18.26 -11.32 9.53
N GLY A 20 -19.03 -10.30 9.17
CA GLY A 20 -20.43 -10.13 9.57
C GLY A 20 -21.37 -10.40 8.40
N ALA A 21 -22.67 -10.40 8.64
CA ALA A 21 -23.69 -10.67 7.61
C ALA A 21 -23.66 -9.68 6.42
N ARG A 22 -23.21 -8.45 6.66
CA ARG A 22 -23.19 -7.37 5.66
C ARG A 22 -21.86 -6.64 5.60
N ASN A 23 -20.89 -7.04 6.40
CA ASN A 23 -19.60 -6.38 6.45
C ASN A 23 -18.47 -7.40 6.61
N THR A 24 -17.33 -7.07 6.07
CA THR A 24 -16.08 -7.79 6.26
C THR A 24 -15.00 -6.77 6.53
N VAL A 25 -14.30 -6.95 7.63
CA VAL A 25 -13.13 -6.15 7.98
C VAL A 25 -11.91 -7.04 7.93
N LEU A 26 -10.93 -6.63 7.13
CA LEU A 26 -9.62 -7.28 7.06
C LEU A 26 -8.58 -6.28 7.56
N THR A 27 -7.81 -6.69 8.55
CA THR A 27 -6.70 -5.91 9.09
C THR A 27 -5.42 -6.69 8.91
N SER A 28 -4.33 -6.04 8.52
CA SER A 28 -3.03 -6.66 8.43
C SER A 28 -1.93 -5.72 8.93
N VAL A 29 -0.89 -6.33 9.50
CA VAL A 29 0.34 -5.65 9.90
C VAL A 29 1.52 -6.46 9.40
N PHE A 30 2.59 -5.79 9.00
CA PHE A 30 3.82 -6.45 8.57
C PHE A 30 5.06 -5.68 9.02
N ALA A 31 6.15 -6.40 9.18
CA ALA A 31 7.49 -5.83 9.24
C ALA A 31 8.45 -6.67 8.41
N GLN A 32 9.29 -5.99 7.68
CA GLN A 32 10.25 -6.57 6.76
C GLN A 32 11.60 -5.88 6.93
N THR A 33 12.67 -6.66 6.95
CA THR A 33 14.03 -6.15 6.87
C THR A 33 14.72 -6.83 5.69
N SER A 34 15.28 -6.05 4.81
CA SER A 34 16.09 -6.49 3.67
C SER A 34 17.53 -6.06 3.93
N GLU A 35 18.44 -7.00 3.96
CA GLU A 35 19.87 -6.77 4.19
C GLU A 35 20.68 -7.34 3.03
N SER A 36 21.62 -6.55 2.49
CA SER A 36 22.60 -7.06 1.52
C SER A 36 23.70 -7.84 2.27
N VAL A 37 23.86 -9.10 1.90
CA VAL A 37 24.85 -10.00 2.52
C VAL A 37 26.25 -9.88 1.88
N THR A 38 26.36 -9.12 0.78
CA THR A 38 27.61 -8.97 0.06
C THR A 38 28.49 -7.93 0.77
N ALA A 39 29.31 -8.39 1.71
CA ALA A 39 30.32 -7.57 2.35
C ALA A 39 31.47 -7.26 1.37
N GLY A 40 31.75 -5.99 1.12
CA GLY A 40 33.01 -5.53 0.56
C GLY A 40 33.07 -5.16 -0.92
N LEU A 41 32.00 -5.19 -1.67
CA LEU A 41 31.97 -4.62 -3.02
C LEU A 41 31.14 -3.34 -3.04
N PRO A 42 31.62 -2.26 -3.69
CA PRO A 42 30.81 -1.07 -3.88
C PRO A 42 29.57 -1.44 -4.69
N ALA A 43 28.42 -1.01 -4.23
CA ALA A 43 27.15 -1.24 -4.92
C ALA A 43 27.16 -0.58 -6.29
N SER A 44 27.30 -1.39 -7.35
CA SER A 44 27.21 -0.91 -8.72
C SER A 44 25.76 -0.97 -9.18
N GLY A 45 25.00 0.11 -9.02
CA GLY A 45 23.63 0.19 -9.48
C GLY A 45 23.03 1.56 -9.22
N THR A 46 22.03 1.91 -10.01
CA THR A 46 21.27 3.18 -9.94
C THR A 46 19.94 2.95 -9.28
N GLY A 47 19.89 2.76 -7.97
CA GLY A 47 18.64 2.59 -7.24
C GLY A 47 18.85 2.65 -5.73
N ASP A 48 17.77 2.82 -4.99
CA ASP A 48 17.80 2.91 -3.51
C ASP A 48 18.44 1.68 -2.85
N PHE A 49 18.37 0.50 -3.48
CA PHE A 49 19.01 -0.73 -3.02
C PHE A 49 20.51 -0.83 -3.37
N ALA A 50 20.97 -0.08 -4.38
CA ALA A 50 22.38 -0.10 -4.79
C ALA A 50 23.27 0.63 -3.79
N SER A 51 22.71 1.55 -3.03
CA SER A 51 23.42 2.41 -2.10
C SER A 51 23.06 2.14 -0.63
N SER A 52 22.12 1.23 -0.34
CA SER A 52 21.73 0.90 1.03
C SER A 52 22.01 -0.57 1.34
N SER A 53 22.77 -0.80 2.41
CA SER A 53 23.05 -2.16 2.90
C SER A 53 21.87 -2.78 3.64
N SER A 54 20.89 -1.98 4.03
CA SER A 54 19.72 -2.44 4.79
C SER A 54 18.52 -1.50 4.55
N VAL A 55 17.34 -2.09 4.38
CA VAL A 55 16.06 -1.36 4.32
C VAL A 55 15.09 -2.02 5.29
N LYS A 56 14.51 -1.24 6.18
CA LYS A 56 13.46 -1.69 7.10
C LYS A 56 12.14 -1.10 6.68
N GLN A 57 11.13 -1.95 6.58
CA GLN A 57 9.76 -1.54 6.27
C GLN A 57 8.80 -2.09 7.30
N THR A 58 7.92 -1.25 7.79
CA THR A 58 6.81 -1.64 8.65
C THR A 58 5.53 -1.05 8.09
N GLY A 59 4.43 -1.77 8.24
CA GLY A 59 3.17 -1.26 7.74
C GLY A 59 1.97 -1.90 8.39
N ALA A 60 0.86 -1.18 8.30
CA ALA A 60 -0.45 -1.63 8.71
C ALA A 60 -1.48 -1.26 7.64
N SER A 61 -2.49 -2.09 7.49
CA SER A 61 -3.62 -1.79 6.61
C SER A 61 -4.92 -2.31 7.17
N VAL A 62 -5.99 -1.62 6.84
CA VAL A 62 -7.36 -2.02 7.10
C VAL A 62 -8.17 -1.90 5.83
N ASN A 63 -8.99 -2.88 5.57
CA ASN A 63 -9.96 -2.88 4.48
C ASN A 63 -11.33 -3.29 5.02
N TRP A 64 -12.31 -2.44 4.84
CA TRP A 64 -13.67 -2.67 5.28
C TRP A 64 -14.60 -2.68 4.07
N ASN A 65 -15.21 -3.83 3.81
CA ASN A 65 -16.24 -4.01 2.80
C ASN A 65 -17.60 -4.02 3.48
N LEU A 66 -18.49 -3.15 3.03
CA LEU A 66 -19.83 -2.99 3.58
C LEU A 66 -20.88 -3.16 2.48
N ARG A 67 -21.82 -4.09 2.65
CA ARG A 67 -23.01 -4.19 1.82
C ARG A 67 -24.12 -3.35 2.45
N ILE A 68 -24.30 -2.12 1.93
CA ILE A 68 -25.29 -1.17 2.43
C ILE A 68 -26.70 -1.66 2.09
N ALA A 69 -26.89 -2.12 0.84
CA ALA A 69 -28.16 -2.65 0.35
C ALA A 69 -27.89 -3.78 -0.66
N THR A 70 -28.94 -4.44 -1.15
CA THR A 70 -28.84 -5.54 -2.12
C THR A 70 -28.06 -5.16 -3.38
N ARG A 71 -28.14 -3.88 -3.78
CA ARG A 71 -27.52 -3.35 -4.99
C ARG A 71 -26.45 -2.28 -4.72
N THR A 72 -26.09 -2.08 -3.45
CA THR A 72 -25.16 -1.03 -3.06
C THR A 72 -24.10 -1.60 -2.13
N ALA A 73 -22.85 -1.44 -2.52
CA ALA A 73 -21.68 -1.81 -1.69
C ALA A 73 -20.75 -0.61 -1.53
N ALA A 74 -20.13 -0.53 -0.38
CA ALA A 74 -19.08 0.42 -0.10
C ALA A 74 -17.81 -0.31 0.35
N ASN A 75 -16.67 0.29 0.07
CA ASN A 75 -15.37 -0.15 0.55
C ASN A 75 -14.64 1.04 1.13
N VAL A 76 -14.04 0.84 2.29
CA VAL A 76 -13.14 1.79 2.94
C VAL A 76 -11.81 1.08 3.13
N SER A 77 -10.74 1.70 2.69
CA SER A 77 -9.39 1.19 2.90
C SER A 77 -8.49 2.28 3.47
N ALA A 78 -7.61 1.90 4.37
CA ALA A 78 -6.56 2.76 4.86
C ALA A 78 -5.28 1.94 5.01
N SER A 79 -4.14 2.52 4.69
CA SER A 79 -2.84 1.89 4.92
C SER A 79 -1.80 2.92 5.28
N GLN A 80 -0.82 2.47 6.07
CA GLN A 80 0.38 3.22 6.38
C GLN A 80 1.58 2.30 6.22
N THR A 81 2.62 2.79 5.55
CA THR A 81 3.89 2.09 5.39
C THR A 81 5.01 3.05 5.71
N ARG A 82 5.89 2.65 6.62
CA ARG A 82 7.11 3.36 6.97
C ARG A 82 8.31 2.60 6.44
N SER A 83 9.15 3.28 5.69
CA SER A 83 10.43 2.78 5.18
C SER A 83 11.58 3.54 5.81
N GLU A 84 12.54 2.82 6.38
CA GLU A 84 13.74 3.39 6.96
C GLU A 84 14.97 2.88 6.21
N PHE A 85 15.82 3.82 5.84
CA PHE A 85 17.10 3.59 5.15
C PHE A 85 18.25 3.98 6.09
N PRO A 86 18.69 3.06 6.98
CA PRO A 86 19.66 3.39 8.03
C PRO A 86 20.98 3.96 7.49
N ALA A 87 21.42 3.52 6.29
CA ALA A 87 22.65 3.99 5.67
C ALA A 87 22.61 5.49 5.33
N PHE A 88 21.43 6.08 5.12
CA PHE A 88 21.25 7.49 4.76
C PHE A 88 20.55 8.31 5.84
N GLY A 89 20.13 7.67 6.94
CA GLY A 89 19.28 8.31 7.94
C GLY A 89 17.91 8.76 7.38
N ARG A 90 17.51 8.28 6.18
CA ARG A 90 16.25 8.63 5.52
C ARG A 90 15.11 7.79 6.07
N LYS A 91 13.98 8.46 6.27
CA LYS A 91 12.71 7.85 6.65
C LYS A 91 11.61 8.38 5.74
N ASP A 92 10.83 7.47 5.19
CA ASP A 92 9.66 7.77 4.37
C ASP A 92 8.42 7.15 5.02
N ASP A 93 7.36 7.92 5.16
CA ASP A 93 6.06 7.49 5.67
C ASP A 93 5.00 7.72 4.60
N VAL A 94 4.40 6.65 4.12
CA VAL A 94 3.36 6.68 3.09
C VAL A 94 2.04 6.29 3.72
N GLN A 95 1.09 7.20 3.67
CA GLN A 95 -0.28 7.00 4.13
C GLN A 95 -1.23 7.03 2.95
N SER A 96 -2.15 6.10 2.89
CA SER A 96 -3.21 6.10 1.87
C SER A 96 -4.57 5.85 2.48
N ILE A 97 -5.58 6.50 1.92
CA ILE A 97 -6.99 6.26 2.20
C ILE A 97 -7.74 6.08 0.89
N GLY A 98 -8.61 5.10 0.86
CA GLY A 98 -9.49 4.82 -0.27
C GLY A 98 -10.93 4.68 0.20
N LEU A 99 -11.83 5.32 -0.51
CA LEU A 99 -13.28 5.20 -0.33
C LEU A 99 -13.88 4.84 -1.68
N SER A 100 -14.75 3.85 -1.73
CA SER A 100 -15.51 3.56 -2.95
C SER A 100 -16.94 3.14 -2.62
N VAL A 101 -17.84 3.57 -3.48
CA VAL A 101 -19.25 3.16 -3.45
C VAL A 101 -19.61 2.68 -4.84
N SER A 102 -20.26 1.53 -4.92
CA SER A 102 -20.81 0.98 -6.16
C SER A 102 -22.31 0.76 -6.00
N HIS A 103 -23.04 1.06 -7.05
CA HIS A 103 -24.49 0.88 -7.09
C HIS A 103 -24.91 0.29 -8.43
N GLN A 104 -25.78 -0.73 -8.38
CA GLN A 104 -26.41 -1.30 -9.57
C GLN A 104 -27.77 -0.66 -9.78
N PHE A 105 -27.86 0.25 -10.76
CA PHE A 105 -29.10 0.96 -11.10
C PHE A 105 -30.12 0.03 -11.77
N LEU A 106 -29.64 -0.77 -12.74
CA LEU A 106 -30.40 -1.73 -13.53
C LEU A 106 -29.61 -3.03 -13.63
N PRO A 107 -30.24 -4.16 -14.03
CA PRO A 107 -29.53 -5.43 -14.20
C PRO A 107 -28.29 -5.34 -15.09
N LYS A 108 -28.31 -4.42 -16.07
CA LYS A 108 -27.23 -4.21 -17.03
C LYS A 108 -26.53 -2.85 -16.89
N LEU A 109 -26.81 -2.07 -15.85
CA LEU A 109 -26.24 -0.75 -15.62
C LEU A 109 -25.77 -0.61 -14.19
N SER A 110 -24.49 -0.34 -14.00
CA SER A 110 -23.88 -0.07 -12.69
C SER A 110 -22.99 1.16 -12.75
N GLY A 111 -22.86 1.82 -11.60
CA GLY A 111 -21.96 2.94 -11.44
C GLY A 111 -21.11 2.79 -10.19
N SER A 112 -19.97 3.42 -10.19
CA SER A 112 -19.11 3.52 -9.04
C SER A 112 -18.48 4.89 -8.90
N LEU A 113 -18.28 5.29 -7.66
CA LEU A 113 -17.52 6.49 -7.28
C LEU A 113 -16.39 6.06 -6.35
N ARG A 114 -15.18 6.52 -6.63
CA ARG A 114 -13.99 6.22 -5.83
C ARG A 114 -13.26 7.51 -5.50
N TYR A 115 -12.86 7.64 -4.25
CA TYR A 115 -11.89 8.63 -3.79
C TYR A 115 -10.62 7.92 -3.34
N ARG A 116 -9.47 8.49 -3.66
CA ARG A 116 -8.16 8.07 -3.18
C ARG A 116 -7.38 9.29 -2.68
N GLY A 117 -6.92 9.21 -1.45
CA GLY A 117 -5.96 10.15 -0.88
C GLY A 117 -4.64 9.44 -0.62
N LEU A 118 -3.54 10.07 -0.97
CA LEU A 118 -2.18 9.60 -0.71
C LEU A 118 -1.37 10.74 -0.13
N ARG A 119 -0.65 10.47 0.95
CA ARG A 119 0.32 11.38 1.56
C ARG A 119 1.65 10.65 1.74
N ASN A 120 2.68 11.22 1.18
CA ASN A 120 4.05 10.77 1.37
C ASN A 120 4.80 11.84 2.16
N GLU A 121 5.32 11.48 3.33
CA GLU A 121 6.21 12.30 4.14
C GLU A 121 7.61 11.67 4.10
N SER A 122 8.60 12.47 3.74
CA SER A 122 10.00 12.04 3.70
C SER A 122 10.84 12.95 4.57
N SER A 123 11.82 12.38 5.25
CA SER A 123 12.85 13.17 5.92
C SER A 123 13.77 13.90 4.95
N GLN A 124 13.73 13.56 3.67
CA GLN A 124 14.45 14.26 2.61
C GLN A 124 13.65 15.48 2.15
N ALA A 125 14.26 16.65 2.19
CA ALA A 125 13.62 17.89 1.75
C ALA A 125 13.13 17.80 0.30
N GLY A 126 11.87 18.19 0.06
CA GLY A 126 11.27 18.19 -1.27
C GLY A 126 10.74 16.85 -1.78
N ALA A 127 10.89 15.75 -1.03
CA ALA A 127 10.39 14.43 -1.43
C ALA A 127 8.97 14.11 -0.91
N GLY A 128 8.41 14.96 -0.05
CA GLY A 128 7.03 14.83 0.44
C GLY A 128 6.01 15.35 -0.58
N TYR A 129 4.89 14.65 -0.72
CA TYR A 129 3.77 15.08 -1.56
C TYR A 129 2.43 14.57 -1.04
N THR A 130 1.36 15.22 -1.48
CA THR A 130 -0.02 14.80 -1.21
C THR A 130 -0.77 14.74 -2.53
N GLU A 131 -1.48 13.65 -2.77
CA GLU A 131 -2.30 13.42 -3.95
C GLU A 131 -3.73 13.11 -3.52
N ASN A 132 -4.70 13.69 -4.22
CA ASN A 132 -6.11 13.37 -4.08
C ASN A 132 -6.70 13.11 -5.45
N ALA A 133 -7.43 12.02 -5.60
CA ALA A 133 -8.07 11.64 -6.84
C ALA A 133 -9.52 11.20 -6.61
N VAL A 134 -10.41 11.63 -7.49
CA VAL A 134 -11.80 11.17 -7.55
C VAL A 134 -12.02 10.54 -8.92
N THR A 135 -12.59 9.36 -8.94
CA THR A 135 -12.93 8.64 -10.17
C THR A 135 -14.39 8.22 -10.13
N ALA A 136 -15.13 8.54 -11.18
CA ALA A 136 -16.47 8.03 -11.41
C ALA A 136 -16.46 7.12 -12.64
N ALA A 137 -17.14 5.99 -12.56
CA ALA A 137 -17.26 5.05 -13.67
C ALA A 137 -18.73 4.60 -13.81
N LEU A 138 -19.17 4.44 -15.06
CA LEU A 138 -20.46 3.87 -15.41
C LEU A 138 -20.22 2.70 -16.36
N ASN A 139 -20.79 1.55 -16.05
CA ASN A 139 -20.67 0.33 -16.83
C ASN A 139 -22.05 -0.09 -17.32
N ALA A 140 -22.21 -0.25 -18.63
CA ALA A 140 -23.39 -0.79 -19.28
C ALA A 140 -23.03 -2.05 -20.05
N THR A 141 -23.86 -3.10 -19.92
CA THR A 141 -23.73 -4.35 -20.67
C THR A 141 -24.92 -4.46 -21.61
N PHE A 142 -24.69 -4.70 -22.89
CA PHE A 142 -25.73 -4.80 -23.92
C PHE A 142 -26.12 -6.26 -24.19
#